data_84df9c550eb6fdfe40999fd5c1318c16
#
_entry.id   84df9c550eb6fdfe40999fd5c1318c16
#
_cell.length_a   1.000
_cell.length_b   1.000
_cell.length_c   1.000
_cell.angle_alpha   90.00
_cell.angle_beta   90.00
_cell.angle_gamma   90.00
#
_symmetry.space_group_name_H-M   'P 1'
#
loop_
_entity.id
_entity.type
_entity.pdbx_description
1 polymer ?
#
loop_
_entity_poly.entity_id
_entity_poly.type
_entity_poly.pdbx_seq_one_letter_code
_entity_poly.pdbx_strand_id
1 'polypeptide(L)'
;MREVAHCYVVVAGRVLLLERAPGLRGAGFWAPPGGHLEAGEAPLEAACRECAEELGLALAPGELTLLRRAPFRERRGPGVNWLFTLTLSEPPPFFPAADAARTAAFFPLRLWPRPVLPWAQDDLLALSAAGPPGG
;
A
#
# COMPACT_ATOMS: atom_id res chain seq x y z
N MET A 1 20.01 0.33 7.14
CA MET A 1 18.72 -0.39 7.20
C MET A 1 17.84 0.06 6.04
N ARG A 2 17.19 -0.89 5.38
CA ARG A 2 16.27 -0.58 4.29
C ARG A 2 14.93 -0.13 4.86
N GLU A 3 14.37 0.93 4.29
CA GLU A 3 13.07 1.41 4.70
C GLU A 3 12.15 1.52 3.49
N VAL A 4 10.96 1.01 3.64
CA VAL A 4 9.89 1.11 2.63
C VAL A 4 8.63 1.65 3.29
N ALA A 5 7.75 2.24 2.51
CA ALA A 5 6.48 2.78 2.99
C ALA A 5 5.36 2.43 2.00
N HIS A 6 4.21 2.07 2.53
CA HIS A 6 3.03 1.70 1.75
C HIS A 6 1.79 2.38 2.33
N CYS A 7 0.76 2.55 1.51
CA CYS A 7 -0.51 3.10 1.95
C CYS A 7 -1.69 2.25 1.50
N TYR A 8 -2.53 1.87 2.46
CA TYR A 8 -3.82 1.24 2.18
C TYR A 8 -4.87 2.33 2.02
N VAL A 9 -5.34 2.54 0.80
CA VAL A 9 -6.43 3.49 0.51
C VAL A 9 -7.74 2.73 0.62
N VAL A 10 -8.56 3.08 1.59
CA VAL A 10 -9.80 2.38 1.93
C VAL A 10 -11.00 3.27 1.61
N VAL A 11 -11.97 2.72 0.89
CA VAL A 11 -13.23 3.40 0.55
C VAL A 11 -14.38 2.42 0.72
N ALA A 12 -15.31 2.73 1.61
CA ALA A 12 -16.52 1.92 1.82
C ALA A 12 -16.22 0.42 2.02
N GLY A 13 -15.24 0.10 2.87
CA GLY A 13 -14.89 -1.29 3.17
C GLY A 13 -14.10 -2.01 2.06
N ARG A 14 -13.60 -1.26 1.08
CA ARG A 14 -12.76 -1.78 -0.01
C ARG A 14 -11.41 -1.12 0.02
N VAL A 15 -10.39 -1.84 -0.40
CA VAL A 15 -9.00 -1.38 -0.40
C VAL A 15 -8.44 -1.40 -1.81
N LEU A 16 -7.67 -0.36 -2.16
CA LEU A 16 -6.99 -0.27 -3.44
C LEU A 16 -5.71 -1.09 -3.42
N LEU A 17 -5.64 -2.09 -4.28
CA LEU A 17 -4.45 -2.93 -4.45
C LEU A 17 -4.02 -2.89 -5.91
N LEU A 18 -2.73 -3.02 -6.15
CA LEU A 18 -2.16 -3.16 -7.48
C LEU A 18 -1.54 -4.53 -7.67
N GLU A 19 -1.60 -5.04 -8.89
CA GLU A 19 -0.86 -6.24 -9.29
C GLU A 19 0.51 -5.79 -9.77
N ARG A 20 1.57 -6.25 -9.10
CA ARG A 20 2.94 -5.82 -9.40
C ARG A 20 3.32 -6.21 -10.83
N ALA A 21 3.91 -5.24 -11.54
CA ALA A 21 4.24 -5.39 -12.96
C ALA A 21 5.27 -6.49 -13.22
N PRO A 22 5.26 -7.09 -14.45
CA PRO A 22 6.32 -8.01 -14.85
C PRO A 22 7.70 -7.37 -14.75
N GLY A 23 8.69 -8.15 -14.34
CA GLY A 23 10.06 -7.68 -14.18
C GLY A 23 10.38 -7.14 -12.79
N LEU A 24 9.38 -6.85 -11.98
CA LEU A 24 9.58 -6.45 -10.59
C LEU A 24 9.66 -7.66 -9.68
N ARG A 25 10.33 -7.48 -8.53
CA ARG A 25 10.30 -8.48 -7.46
C ARG A 25 8.86 -8.63 -6.99
N GLY A 26 8.36 -9.86 -6.89
CA GLY A 26 6.98 -10.12 -6.55
C GLY A 26 6.00 -9.86 -7.69
N ALA A 27 6.46 -9.89 -8.94
CA ALA A 27 5.60 -9.74 -10.11
C ALA A 27 4.39 -10.67 -10.04
N GLY A 28 3.21 -10.14 -10.37
CA GLY A 28 1.95 -10.89 -10.31
C GLY A 28 1.31 -10.95 -8.94
N PHE A 29 2.02 -10.57 -7.87
CA PHE A 29 1.43 -10.44 -6.54
C PHE A 29 0.70 -9.11 -6.40
N TRP A 30 -0.38 -9.12 -5.64
CA TRP A 30 -1.13 -7.92 -5.31
C TRP A 30 -0.64 -7.32 -4.00
N ALA A 31 -0.62 -6.01 -3.93
CA ALA A 31 -0.11 -5.27 -2.78
C ALA A 31 -0.65 -3.84 -2.80
N PRO A 32 -0.62 -3.12 -1.65
CA PRO A 32 -0.85 -1.69 -1.67
C PRO A 32 0.29 -0.97 -2.38
N PRO A 33 0.05 0.23 -2.92
CA PRO A 33 1.12 1.05 -3.48
C PRO A 33 2.14 1.44 -2.43
N GLY A 34 3.41 1.53 -2.83
CA GLY A 34 4.50 1.91 -1.94
C GLY A 34 5.86 1.51 -2.49
N GLY A 35 6.90 1.83 -1.78
CA GLY A 35 8.27 1.52 -2.17
C GLY A 35 9.30 2.10 -1.22
N HIS A 36 10.55 2.15 -1.68
CA HIS A 36 11.69 2.57 -0.89
C HIS A 36 11.68 4.07 -0.59
N LEU A 37 12.09 4.42 0.63
CA LEU A 37 12.38 5.81 0.96
C LEU A 37 13.61 6.29 0.21
N GLU A 38 13.57 7.53 -0.25
CA GLU A 38 14.74 8.23 -0.77
C GLU A 38 15.52 8.86 0.39
N ALA A 39 16.78 9.21 0.13
CA ALA A 39 17.62 9.82 1.16
C ALA A 39 16.98 11.11 1.69
N GLY A 40 16.88 11.20 3.02
CA GLY A 40 16.29 12.35 3.69
C GLY A 40 14.77 12.42 3.65
N GLU A 41 14.09 11.45 3.03
CA GLU A 41 12.65 11.42 2.91
C GLU A 41 12.00 10.83 4.17
N ALA A 42 10.93 11.46 4.64
CA ALA A 42 10.13 10.90 5.74
C ALA A 42 9.23 9.77 5.21
N PRO A 43 8.88 8.77 6.04
CA PRO A 43 8.01 7.68 5.61
C PRO A 43 6.68 8.13 5.02
N LEU A 44 6.02 9.14 5.60
CA LEU A 44 4.78 9.71 5.07
C LEU A 44 4.96 10.30 3.67
N GLU A 45 6.06 11.01 3.46
CA GLU A 45 6.38 11.59 2.16
C GLU A 45 6.61 10.51 1.11
N ALA A 46 7.34 9.45 1.49
CA ALA A 46 7.60 8.32 0.60
C ALA A 46 6.31 7.61 0.20
N ALA A 47 5.41 7.35 1.15
CA ALA A 47 4.13 6.73 0.85
C ALA A 47 3.32 7.55 -0.16
N CYS A 48 3.24 8.86 0.03
CA CYS A 48 2.53 9.76 -0.88
C CYS A 48 3.20 9.82 -2.25
N ARG A 49 4.51 9.91 -2.30
CA ARG A 49 5.26 9.95 -3.56
C ARG A 49 5.08 8.67 -4.36
N GLU A 50 5.20 7.51 -3.70
CA GLU A 50 5.03 6.21 -4.36
C GLU A 50 3.59 6.02 -4.86
N CYS A 51 2.59 6.46 -4.10
CA CYS A 51 1.21 6.43 -4.56
C CYS A 51 1.00 7.28 -5.82
N ALA A 52 1.65 8.44 -5.88
CA ALA A 52 1.59 9.29 -7.06
C ALA A 52 2.29 8.65 -8.26
N GLU A 53 3.49 8.09 -8.05
CA GLU A 53 4.28 7.46 -9.11
C GLU A 53 3.62 6.20 -9.66
N GLU A 54 3.10 5.34 -8.78
CA GLU A 54 2.57 4.04 -9.19
C GLU A 54 1.12 4.08 -9.66
N LEU A 55 0.29 4.93 -9.05
CA LEU A 55 -1.15 4.96 -9.31
C LEU A 55 -1.70 6.35 -9.65
N GLY A 56 -0.86 7.36 -9.78
CA GLY A 56 -1.33 8.71 -10.08
C GLY A 56 -2.20 9.32 -8.97
N LEU A 57 -2.10 8.82 -7.74
CA LEU A 57 -2.88 9.32 -6.62
C LEU A 57 -2.27 10.61 -6.07
N ALA A 58 -3.10 11.64 -5.91
CA ALA A 58 -2.69 12.90 -5.29
C ALA A 58 -3.10 12.88 -3.81
N LEU A 59 -2.20 12.44 -2.94
CA LEU A 59 -2.45 12.32 -1.50
C LEU A 59 -1.64 13.37 -0.74
N ALA A 60 -2.25 13.95 0.29
CA ALA A 60 -1.57 14.86 1.21
C ALA A 60 -1.03 14.06 2.40
N PRO A 61 0.25 14.26 2.80
CA PRO A 61 0.83 13.50 3.92
C PRO A 61 0.02 13.58 5.21
N GLY A 62 -0.57 14.73 5.51
CA GLY A 62 -1.38 14.93 6.71
C GLY A 62 -2.68 14.14 6.76
N GLU A 63 -3.09 13.56 5.63
CA GLU A 63 -4.31 12.75 5.58
C GLU A 63 -4.06 11.28 5.93
N LEU A 64 -2.82 10.85 5.93
CA LEU A 64 -2.47 9.46 6.19
C LEU A 64 -2.31 9.21 7.70
N THR A 65 -2.75 8.04 8.14
CA THR A 65 -2.60 7.58 9.53
C THR A 65 -1.67 6.37 9.56
N LEU A 66 -0.72 6.35 10.48
CA LEU A 66 0.16 5.20 10.65
C LEU A 66 -0.64 4.01 11.20
N LEU A 67 -0.67 2.92 10.45
CA LEU A 67 -1.26 1.66 10.88
C LEU A 67 -0.27 0.88 11.76
N ARG A 68 0.93 0.68 11.25
CA ARG A 68 1.99 0.00 12.00
C ARG A 68 3.35 0.21 11.33
N ARG A 69 4.38 -0.05 12.10
CA ARG A 69 5.77 -0.10 11.67
C ARG A 69 6.22 -1.55 11.80
N ALA A 70 6.51 -2.20 10.68
CA ALA A 70 6.78 -3.63 10.65
C ALA A 70 8.23 -3.92 10.29
N PRO A 71 9.03 -4.50 11.20
CA PRO A 71 10.36 -4.94 10.85
C PRO A 71 10.29 -6.13 9.90
N PHE A 72 11.25 -6.23 8.98
CA PHE A 72 11.42 -7.40 8.13
C PHE A 72 12.90 -7.70 7.96
N ARG A 73 13.18 -8.93 7.52
CA ARG A 73 14.56 -9.33 7.21
C ARG A 73 14.57 -9.96 5.82
N GLU A 74 15.47 -9.45 5.02
CA GLU A 74 15.74 -9.97 3.70
C GLU A 74 17.19 -10.42 3.60
N ARG A 75 17.53 -11.01 2.44
CA ARG A 75 18.89 -11.43 2.13
C ARG A 75 19.92 -10.33 2.34
N ARG A 76 19.52 -9.07 2.05
CA ARG A 76 20.38 -7.88 2.19
C ARG A 76 20.43 -7.32 3.59
N GLY A 77 19.74 -7.93 4.54
CA GLY A 77 19.72 -7.50 5.92
C GLY A 77 18.37 -7.02 6.42
N PRO A 78 18.34 -6.36 7.58
CA PRO A 78 17.09 -5.92 8.19
C PRO A 78 16.50 -4.71 7.48
N GLY A 79 15.19 -4.56 7.61
CA GLY A 79 14.46 -3.42 7.09
C GLY A 79 13.24 -3.11 7.91
N VAL A 80 12.57 -2.03 7.56
CA VAL A 80 11.32 -1.58 8.18
C VAL A 80 10.33 -1.19 7.10
N ASN A 81 9.10 -1.65 7.24
CA ASN A 81 7.98 -1.25 6.41
C ASN A 81 7.05 -0.36 7.22
N TRP A 82 6.86 0.87 6.75
CA TRP A 82 5.95 1.84 7.34
C TRP A 82 4.62 1.72 6.62
N LEU A 83 3.59 1.30 7.33
CA LEU A 83 2.28 1.01 6.75
C LEU A 83 1.26 2.05 7.21
N PHE A 84 0.74 2.80 6.25
CA PHE A 84 -0.23 3.86 6.49
C PHE A 84 -1.60 3.45 5.94
N THR A 85 -2.64 4.10 6.46
CA THR A 85 -4.00 3.98 5.94
C THR A 85 -4.54 5.37 5.60
N LEU A 86 -5.41 5.41 4.61
CA LEU A 86 -6.19 6.57 4.25
C LEU A 86 -7.61 6.11 3.98
N THR A 87 -8.57 6.62 4.76
CA THR A 87 -9.99 6.32 4.54
C THR A 87 -10.64 7.49 3.85
N LEU A 88 -11.25 7.23 2.70
CA LEU A 88 -11.94 8.25 1.90
C LEU A 88 -13.42 7.89 1.78
N SER A 89 -14.27 8.90 1.61
CA SER A 89 -15.71 8.71 1.40
C SER A 89 -16.04 8.28 -0.02
N GLU A 90 -15.20 8.65 -0.99
CA GLU A 90 -15.40 8.34 -2.39
C GLU A 90 -14.09 7.85 -3.03
N PRO A 91 -14.16 6.98 -4.03
CA PRO A 91 -12.96 6.52 -4.72
C PRO A 91 -12.25 7.68 -5.42
N PRO A 92 -10.96 7.87 -5.18
CA PRO A 92 -10.19 8.83 -5.94
C PRO A 92 -9.92 8.30 -7.34
N PRO A 93 -9.70 9.16 -8.34
CA PRO A 93 -9.21 8.70 -9.64
C PRO A 93 -7.81 8.12 -9.47
N PHE A 94 -7.51 7.04 -10.20
CA PHE A 94 -6.18 6.46 -10.21
C PHE A 94 -5.82 5.95 -11.61
N PHE A 95 -4.52 5.97 -11.89
CA PHE A 95 -3.98 5.65 -13.20
C PHE A 95 -2.71 4.81 -13.02
N PRO A 96 -2.81 3.47 -13.14
CA PRO A 96 -1.65 2.60 -12.95
C PRO A 96 -0.52 2.92 -13.93
N ALA A 97 0.69 3.10 -13.40
CA ALA A 97 1.88 3.27 -14.22
C ALA A 97 2.36 1.89 -14.70
N ALA A 98 2.58 1.74 -15.99
CA ALA A 98 2.87 0.43 -16.60
C ALA A 98 4.13 -0.24 -16.07
N ASP A 99 5.12 0.54 -15.60
CA ASP A 99 6.37 0.02 -15.02
C ASP A 99 6.22 -0.43 -13.57
N ALA A 100 5.13 -0.05 -12.91
CA ALA A 100 4.87 -0.38 -11.50
C ALA A 100 3.74 -1.39 -11.34
N ALA A 101 2.66 -1.25 -12.10
CA ALA A 101 1.46 -2.04 -11.93
C ALA A 101 0.91 -2.52 -13.27
N ARG A 102 0.62 -3.81 -13.34
CA ARG A 102 -0.10 -4.38 -14.48
C ARG A 102 -1.54 -3.89 -14.48
N THR A 103 -2.14 -3.84 -13.32
CA THR A 103 -3.50 -3.33 -13.10
C THR A 103 -3.68 -2.95 -11.63
N ALA A 104 -4.75 -2.25 -11.32
CA ALA A 104 -5.13 -1.92 -9.96
C ALA A 104 -6.65 -1.86 -9.85
N ALA A 105 -7.16 -2.18 -8.66
CA ALA A 105 -8.60 -2.14 -8.41
C ALA A 105 -8.88 -2.10 -6.91
N PHE A 106 -10.10 -1.71 -6.56
CA PHE A 106 -10.60 -1.81 -5.19
C PHE A 106 -11.17 -3.21 -4.95
N PHE A 107 -10.79 -3.82 -3.84
CA PHE A 107 -11.26 -5.14 -3.43
C PHE A 107 -11.89 -5.06 -2.03
N PRO A 108 -12.95 -5.85 -1.76
CA PRO A 108 -13.46 -5.93 -0.40
C PRO A 108 -12.34 -6.34 0.57
N LEU A 109 -12.33 -5.73 1.76
CA LEU A 109 -11.34 -6.05 2.79
C LEU A 109 -11.38 -7.51 3.23
N ARG A 110 -12.45 -8.25 2.92
CA ARG A 110 -12.61 -9.66 3.28
C ARG A 110 -12.47 -10.61 2.10
N LEU A 111 -12.23 -10.09 0.89
CA LEU A 111 -12.13 -10.93 -0.30
C LEU A 111 -11.04 -10.37 -1.21
N TRP A 112 -9.81 -10.80 -0.98
CA TRP A 112 -8.64 -10.30 -1.68
C TRP A 112 -8.41 -11.07 -2.97
N PRO A 113 -7.75 -10.44 -3.96
CA PRO A 113 -7.23 -11.17 -5.11
C PRO A 113 -6.09 -12.08 -4.66
N ARG A 114 -5.77 -13.08 -5.48
CA ARG A 114 -4.64 -13.98 -5.20
C ARG A 114 -3.65 -13.95 -6.36
N PRO A 115 -2.35 -14.02 -6.07
CA PRO A 115 -1.73 -14.00 -4.73
C PRO A 115 -1.56 -12.58 -4.19
N VAL A 116 -1.63 -12.43 -2.89
CA VAL A 116 -1.33 -11.19 -2.17
C VAL A 116 0.02 -11.36 -1.47
N LEU A 117 0.85 -10.31 -1.45
CA LEU A 117 2.12 -10.37 -0.73
C LEU A 117 1.88 -10.74 0.74
N PRO A 118 2.66 -11.68 1.31
CA PRO A 118 2.39 -12.23 2.63
C PRO A 118 2.24 -11.19 3.75
N TRP A 119 3.10 -10.16 3.78
CA TRP A 119 3.02 -9.13 4.81
C TRP A 119 1.73 -8.31 4.71
N ALA A 120 1.17 -8.15 3.51
CA ALA A 120 -0.08 -7.42 3.30
C ALA A 120 -1.29 -8.20 3.79
N GLN A 121 -1.22 -9.52 3.80
CA GLN A 121 -2.33 -10.35 4.28
C GLN A 121 -2.68 -10.05 5.75
N ASP A 122 -1.67 -9.91 6.59
CA ASP A 122 -1.88 -9.59 8.01
C ASP A 122 -2.54 -8.23 8.19
N ASP A 123 -2.14 -7.24 7.40
CA ASP A 123 -2.74 -5.91 7.44
C ASP A 123 -4.20 -5.93 6.98
N LEU A 124 -4.49 -6.65 5.91
CA LEU A 124 -5.85 -6.76 5.39
C LEU A 124 -6.77 -7.45 6.38
N LEU A 125 -6.27 -8.48 7.07
CA LEU A 125 -7.01 -9.13 8.15
C LEU A 125 -7.30 -8.16 9.29
N ALA A 126 -6.32 -7.39 9.71
CA ALA A 126 -6.48 -6.40 10.78
C ALA A 126 -7.47 -5.30 10.39
N LEU A 127 -7.38 -4.78 9.17
CA LEU A 127 -8.30 -3.76 8.67
C LEU A 127 -9.73 -4.29 8.55
N SER A 128 -9.89 -5.54 8.13
CA SER A 128 -11.20 -6.21 8.06
C SER A 128 -11.81 -6.38 9.45
N ALA A 129 -11.01 -6.79 10.43
CA ALA A 129 -11.47 -7.00 11.80
C ALA A 129 -11.86 -5.71 12.51
N ALA A 130 -11.23 -4.56 12.16
CA ALA A 130 -11.54 -3.27 12.75
C ALA A 130 -12.94 -2.78 12.40
N GLY A 131 -13.52 -3.29 11.30
CA GLY A 131 -14.84 -2.87 10.85
C GLY A 131 -14.85 -1.46 10.25
N PRO A 132 -16.02 -0.99 9.82
CA PRO A 132 -16.14 0.35 9.23
C PRO A 132 -15.96 1.44 10.29
N PRO A 133 -15.43 2.63 9.91
CA PRO A 133 -15.34 3.78 10.80
C PRO A 133 -16.72 4.15 11.35
N GLY A 134 -16.81 4.42 12.66
CA GLY A 134 -18.06 4.81 13.32
C GLY A 134 -19.04 3.67 13.56
N GLY A 135 -18.63 2.46 13.23
CA GLY A 135 -19.45 1.26 13.45
C GLY A 135 -19.19 0.63 14.80
#